data_2275f485be1aff704a4564d97606afe1
#
_entry.id   2275f485be1aff704a4564d97606afe1
#
_cell.length_a   1.000
_cell.length_b   1.000
_cell.length_c   1.000
_cell.angle_alpha   90.00
_cell.angle_beta   90.00
_cell.angle_gamma   90.00
#
_symmetry.space_group_name_H-M   'P 1'
#
loop_
_entity.id
_entity.type
_entity.pdbx_description
1 polymer ?
#
loop_
_entity_poly.entity_id
_entity_poly.type
_entity_poly.pdbx_seq_one_letter_code
_entity_poly.pdbx_strand_id
1 'polypeptide(L)'
;MYKAIKQIKREFENKGIKYAFDEQEESQIIRAGIPVENGPRIMVLFIARDDDNDIAVRVFGLTSQVKEPQKKKLLDALNICNSKFRFYKFYIDANNDVNVEYDFLTEANNIGPMALEALVRISSILDEAYPIMMKALYKL
;
A
#
# COMPACT_ATOMS: atom_id res chain seq x y z
N MET A 1 -10.89 6.11 -19.23
CA MET A 1 -9.99 6.21 -18.04
C MET A 1 -10.59 7.20 -17.05
N TYR A 2 -10.72 6.82 -15.81
CA TYR A 2 -11.30 7.67 -14.77
C TYR A 2 -10.42 8.91 -14.55
N LYS A 3 -11.03 9.99 -14.13
CA LYS A 3 -10.34 11.28 -13.93
C LYS A 3 -9.18 11.16 -12.95
N ALA A 4 -9.41 10.48 -11.81
CA ALA A 4 -8.38 10.29 -10.80
C ALA A 4 -7.20 9.49 -11.36
N ILE A 5 -7.47 8.44 -12.11
CA ILE A 5 -6.42 7.61 -12.71
C ILE A 5 -5.59 8.41 -13.72
N LYS A 6 -6.24 9.25 -14.52
CA LYS A 6 -5.52 10.13 -15.46
C LYS A 6 -4.55 11.06 -14.74
N GLN A 7 -4.98 11.61 -13.60
CA GLN A 7 -4.14 12.53 -12.82
C GLN A 7 -2.95 11.78 -12.20
N ILE A 8 -3.16 10.57 -11.67
CA ILE A 8 -2.07 9.76 -11.10
C ILE A 8 -1.07 9.38 -12.20
N LYS A 9 -1.59 8.92 -13.34
CA LYS A 9 -0.75 8.56 -14.49
C LYS A 9 0.13 9.73 -14.91
N ARG A 10 -0.46 10.92 -15.05
CA ARG A 10 0.27 12.13 -15.45
C ARG A 10 1.36 12.48 -14.44
N GLU A 11 1.06 12.43 -13.16
CA GLU A 11 2.03 12.72 -12.09
C GLU A 11 3.20 11.75 -12.16
N PHE A 12 2.91 10.45 -12.26
CA PHE A 12 3.96 9.43 -12.30
C PHE A 12 4.83 9.57 -13.54
N GLU A 13 4.23 9.84 -14.70
CA GLU A 13 4.99 10.09 -15.94
C GLU A 13 5.89 11.32 -15.79
N ASN A 14 5.38 12.41 -15.23
CA ASN A 14 6.15 13.64 -15.05
C ASN A 14 7.32 13.47 -14.10
N LYS A 15 7.21 12.55 -13.13
CA LYS A 15 8.25 12.27 -12.14
C LYS A 15 9.13 11.08 -12.51
N GLY A 16 8.92 10.49 -13.68
CA GLY A 16 9.72 9.35 -14.14
C GLY A 16 9.47 8.07 -13.37
N ILE A 17 8.30 7.92 -12.75
CA ILE A 17 7.95 6.71 -12.00
C ILE A 17 7.34 5.70 -12.98
N LYS A 18 7.91 4.49 -12.99
CA LYS A 18 7.36 3.40 -13.80
C LYS A 18 6.11 2.85 -13.14
N TYR A 19 5.09 2.59 -13.95
CA TYR A 19 3.83 2.04 -13.47
C TYR A 19 3.24 1.13 -14.54
N ALA A 20 2.29 0.28 -14.11
CA ALA A 20 1.43 -0.48 -15.00
C ALA A 20 -0.01 -0.09 -14.77
N PHE A 21 -0.81 -0.11 -15.82
CA PHE A 21 -2.24 0.20 -15.77
C PHE A 21 -3.05 -1.05 -16.09
N ASP A 22 -4.06 -1.34 -15.26
CA ASP A 22 -5.03 -2.40 -15.50
C ASP A 22 -6.44 -1.85 -15.44
N GLU A 23 -7.29 -2.35 -16.33
CA GLU A 23 -8.71 -2.05 -16.31
C GLU A 23 -9.49 -3.33 -15.99
N GLN A 24 -10.35 -3.24 -14.99
CA GLN A 24 -11.26 -4.31 -14.60
C GLN A 24 -12.70 -3.82 -14.80
N GLU A 25 -13.67 -4.70 -14.62
CA GLU A 25 -15.08 -4.40 -14.92
C GLU A 25 -15.57 -3.14 -14.18
N GLU A 26 -15.27 -3.01 -12.90
CA GLU A 26 -15.76 -1.91 -12.07
C GLU A 26 -14.65 -1.08 -11.44
N SER A 27 -13.40 -1.24 -11.89
CA SER A 27 -12.28 -0.51 -11.33
C SER A 27 -11.16 -0.32 -12.34
N GLN A 28 -10.31 0.67 -12.07
CA GLN A 28 -9.07 0.91 -12.79
C GLN A 28 -7.94 1.00 -11.76
N ILE A 29 -6.80 0.41 -12.09
CA ILE A 29 -5.70 0.23 -11.15
C ILE A 29 -4.40 0.70 -11.78
N ILE A 30 -3.65 1.51 -11.03
CA ILE A 30 -2.25 1.81 -11.33
C ILE A 30 -1.39 1.08 -10.30
N ARG A 31 -0.38 0.35 -10.78
CA ARG A 31 0.55 -0.38 -9.94
C ARG A 31 1.94 0.21 -10.09
N ALA A 32 2.59 0.49 -8.97
CA ALA A 32 3.96 0.97 -8.95
C ALA A 32 4.77 0.16 -7.95
N GLY A 33 5.97 -0.25 -8.34
CA GLY A 33 6.86 -1.00 -7.46
C GLY A 33 7.77 -0.08 -6.66
N ILE A 34 7.99 -0.41 -5.40
CA ILE A 34 8.94 0.30 -4.55
C ILE A 34 9.92 -0.69 -3.92
N PRO A 35 11.19 -0.30 -3.72
CA PRO A 35 12.11 -1.09 -2.94
C PRO A 35 11.82 -0.90 -1.45
N VAL A 36 12.04 -1.94 -0.66
CA VAL A 36 12.02 -1.87 0.79
C VAL A 36 13.42 -2.25 1.27
N GLU A 37 14.01 -1.40 2.13
CA GLU A 37 15.32 -1.65 2.67
C GLU A 37 15.32 -2.97 3.45
N ASN A 38 16.24 -3.87 3.13
CA ASN A 38 16.34 -5.20 3.74
C ASN A 38 15.09 -6.07 3.56
N GLY A 39 14.31 -5.78 2.51
CA GLY A 39 13.06 -6.49 2.23
C GLY A 39 12.85 -6.72 0.74
N PRO A 40 11.71 -7.32 0.37
CA PRO A 40 11.38 -7.56 -1.03
C PRO A 40 10.95 -6.27 -1.73
N ARG A 41 10.92 -6.31 -3.06
CA ARG A 41 10.28 -5.25 -3.83
C ARG A 41 8.76 -5.36 -3.63
N ILE A 42 8.13 -4.26 -3.30
CA ILE A 42 6.70 -4.21 -2.97
C ILE A 42 5.94 -3.53 -4.09
N MET A 43 4.78 -4.09 -4.43
CA MET A 43 3.88 -3.50 -5.41
C MET A 43 2.78 -2.71 -4.68
N VAL A 44 2.68 -1.42 -4.99
CA VAL A 44 1.65 -0.55 -4.43
C VAL A 44 0.58 -0.34 -5.49
N LEU A 45 -0.68 -0.58 -5.13
CA LEU A 45 -1.83 -0.44 -6.00
C LEU A 45 -2.61 0.84 -5.67
N PHE A 46 -2.94 1.60 -6.71
CA PHE A 46 -3.84 2.76 -6.62
C PHE A 46 -5.10 2.38 -7.38
N ILE A 47 -6.19 2.18 -6.66
CA ILE A 47 -7.42 1.61 -7.19
C ILE A 47 -8.52 2.67 -7.20
N ALA A 48 -9.07 2.97 -8.38
CA ALA A 48 -10.23 3.84 -8.56
C ALA A 48 -11.43 2.97 -8.97
N ARG A 49 -12.58 3.26 -8.38
CA ARG A 49 -13.85 2.63 -8.75
C ARG A 49 -14.61 3.50 -9.73
N ASP A 50 -15.66 2.96 -10.32
CA ASP A 50 -16.48 3.64 -11.32
C ASP A 50 -17.14 4.93 -10.81
N ASP A 51 -17.37 5.06 -9.51
CA ASP A 51 -17.92 6.29 -8.90
C ASP A 51 -16.89 7.42 -8.80
N ASP A 52 -15.60 7.11 -8.94
CA ASP A 52 -14.48 8.06 -8.93
C ASP A 52 -14.46 8.98 -7.69
N ASN A 53 -14.95 8.50 -6.55
CA ASN A 53 -15.06 9.27 -5.30
C ASN A 53 -13.82 9.19 -4.42
N ASP A 54 -13.07 8.11 -4.53
CA ASP A 54 -11.87 7.89 -3.72
C ASP A 54 -10.85 7.05 -4.45
N ILE A 55 -9.64 7.07 -3.90
CA ILE A 55 -8.55 6.17 -4.33
C ILE A 55 -8.21 5.28 -3.15
N ALA A 56 -8.24 3.98 -3.38
CA ALA A 56 -7.76 2.99 -2.43
C ALA A 56 -6.29 2.69 -2.72
N VAL A 57 -5.41 2.95 -1.75
CA VAL A 57 -3.99 2.60 -1.84
C VAL A 57 -3.79 1.30 -1.08
N ARG A 58 -3.25 0.28 -1.75
CA ARG A 58 -3.15 -1.07 -1.18
C ARG A 58 -1.78 -1.68 -1.42
N VAL A 59 -1.29 -2.38 -0.39
CA VAL A 59 -0.21 -3.36 -0.51
C VAL A 59 -0.78 -4.68 -0.02
N PHE A 60 -0.88 -5.66 -0.89
CA PHE A 60 -1.40 -6.99 -0.55
C PHE A 60 -0.25 -7.97 -0.34
N GLY A 61 -0.38 -8.80 0.69
CA GLY A 61 0.56 -9.89 0.91
C GLY A 61 1.96 -9.44 1.26
N LEU A 62 2.10 -8.40 2.08
CA LEU A 62 3.41 -7.95 2.55
C LEU A 62 4.17 -9.11 3.20
N THR A 63 3.47 -9.93 3.97
CA THR A 63 3.87 -11.30 4.28
C THR A 63 2.64 -12.18 4.16
N SER A 64 2.81 -13.41 3.69
CA SER A 64 1.69 -14.27 3.29
C SER A 64 1.64 -15.54 4.12
N GLN A 65 0.43 -16.10 4.26
CA GLN A 65 0.17 -17.41 4.88
C GLN A 65 0.78 -17.54 6.28
N VAL A 66 0.52 -16.53 7.11
CA VAL A 66 0.99 -16.52 8.49
C VAL A 66 0.36 -17.70 9.25
N LYS A 67 1.18 -18.50 9.93
CA LYS A 67 0.74 -19.67 10.68
C LYS A 67 0.20 -19.27 12.05
N GLU A 68 -0.77 -20.03 12.55
CA GLU A 68 -1.41 -19.75 13.84
C GLU A 68 -0.42 -19.50 14.99
N PRO A 69 0.66 -20.32 15.18
CA PRO A 69 1.58 -20.05 16.27
C PRO A 69 2.26 -18.69 16.23
N GLN A 70 2.39 -18.10 15.02
CA GLN A 70 3.05 -16.82 14.82
C GLN A 70 2.07 -15.65 14.83
N LYS A 71 0.77 -15.93 14.66
CA LYS A 71 -0.25 -14.92 14.44
C LYS A 71 -0.36 -13.91 15.57
N LYS A 72 -0.31 -14.38 16.82
CA LYS A 72 -0.39 -13.49 17.97
C LYS A 72 0.78 -12.51 18.02
N LYS A 73 2.00 -13.00 17.83
CA LYS A 73 3.19 -12.14 17.82
C LYS A 73 3.12 -11.12 16.70
N LEU A 74 2.65 -11.56 15.53
CA LEU A 74 2.49 -10.66 14.39
C LEU A 74 1.42 -9.61 14.65
N LEU A 75 0.28 -9.97 15.24
CA LEU A 75 -0.76 -9.00 15.61
C LEU A 75 -0.22 -7.94 16.57
N ASP A 76 0.59 -8.34 17.55
CA ASP A 76 1.24 -7.39 18.44
C ASP A 76 2.17 -6.44 17.68
N ALA A 77 2.94 -6.97 16.73
CA ALA A 77 3.82 -6.17 15.89
C ALA A 77 3.02 -5.19 15.00
N LEU A 78 1.91 -5.66 14.42
CA LEU A 78 1.06 -4.80 13.59
C LEU A 78 0.39 -3.70 14.43
N ASN A 79 0.04 -4.00 15.68
CA ASN A 79 -0.47 -2.98 16.58
C ASN A 79 0.57 -1.88 16.84
N ILE A 80 1.84 -2.26 16.98
CA ILE A 80 2.94 -1.30 17.09
C ILE A 80 3.02 -0.44 15.83
N CYS A 81 2.96 -1.06 14.65
CA CYS A 81 2.98 -0.33 13.39
C CYS A 81 1.82 0.65 13.29
N ASN A 82 0.60 0.20 13.63
CA ASN A 82 -0.59 1.05 13.57
C ASN A 82 -0.52 2.23 14.53
N SER A 83 0.12 2.07 15.69
CA SER A 83 0.27 3.17 16.64
C SER A 83 1.43 4.11 16.27
N LYS A 84 2.43 3.62 15.55
CA LYS A 84 3.61 4.39 15.19
C LYS A 84 3.44 5.19 13.91
N PHE A 85 2.80 4.61 12.90
CA PHE A 85 2.71 5.21 11.56
C PHE A 85 1.32 5.78 11.32
N ARG A 86 1.28 6.98 10.76
CA ARG A 86 0.03 7.68 10.42
C ARG A 86 -0.45 7.28 9.04
N PHE A 87 -1.76 7.37 8.83
CA PHE A 87 -2.47 7.17 7.56
C PHE A 87 -2.64 5.73 7.15
N TYR A 88 -1.61 4.89 7.30
CA TYR A 88 -1.63 3.51 6.82
C TYR A 88 -2.07 2.56 7.92
N LYS A 89 -2.96 1.64 7.56
CA LYS A 89 -3.47 0.60 8.44
C LYS A 89 -2.86 -0.74 8.05
N PHE A 90 -2.32 -1.47 9.02
CA PHE A 90 -1.76 -2.81 8.86
C PHE A 90 -2.73 -3.82 9.44
N TYR A 91 -3.04 -4.89 8.71
CA TYR A 91 -3.95 -5.91 9.22
C TYR A 91 -3.66 -7.28 8.58
N ILE A 92 -4.16 -8.33 9.22
CA ILE A 92 -4.13 -9.69 8.69
C ILE A 92 -5.52 -9.98 8.15
N ASP A 93 -5.59 -10.41 6.89
CA ASP A 93 -6.87 -10.70 6.24
C ASP A 93 -7.33 -12.13 6.48
N ALA A 94 -8.48 -12.50 5.91
CA ALA A 94 -9.06 -13.83 6.07
C ALA A 94 -8.18 -14.95 5.49
N ASN A 95 -7.25 -14.62 4.59
CA ASN A 95 -6.30 -15.57 4.00
C ASN A 95 -5.00 -15.67 4.79
N ASN A 96 -4.92 -15.02 5.96
CA ASN A 96 -3.73 -14.93 6.80
C ASN A 96 -2.56 -14.22 6.11
N ASP A 97 -2.85 -13.27 5.26
CA ASP A 97 -1.87 -12.39 4.64
C ASP A 97 -1.89 -11.03 5.34
N VAL A 98 -0.73 -10.40 5.44
CA VAL A 98 -0.64 -9.03 5.97
C VAL A 98 -0.82 -8.06 4.81
N ASN A 99 -1.79 -7.17 4.97
CA ASN A 99 -2.06 -6.10 4.01
C ASN A 99 -1.86 -4.74 4.65
N VAL A 100 -1.59 -3.74 3.81
CA VAL A 100 -1.49 -2.34 4.23
C VAL A 100 -2.43 -1.54 3.37
N GLU A 101 -3.19 -0.62 3.97
CA GLU A 101 -4.14 0.18 3.22
C GLU A 101 -4.25 1.61 3.72
N TYR A 102 -4.58 2.49 2.78
CA TYR A 102 -4.86 3.89 3.00
C TYR A 102 -5.82 4.35 1.91
N ASP A 103 -6.79 5.17 2.26
CA ASP A 103 -7.75 5.72 1.30
C ASP A 103 -7.70 7.24 1.33
N PHE A 104 -7.86 7.86 0.17
CA PHE A 104 -8.03 9.31 0.13
C PHE A 104 -9.13 9.71 -0.86
N LEU A 105 -9.74 10.86 -0.59
CA LEU A 105 -10.86 11.36 -1.38
C LEU A 105 -10.37 12.05 -2.65
N THR A 106 -11.15 11.96 -3.71
CA THR A 106 -10.80 12.52 -5.03
C THR A 106 -11.34 13.94 -5.26
N GLU A 107 -11.99 14.53 -4.29
CA GLU A 107 -12.55 15.88 -4.43
C GLU A 107 -11.48 16.98 -4.51
N ALA A 108 -10.28 16.70 -4.04
CA ALA A 108 -9.17 17.65 -4.11
C ALA A 108 -8.61 17.73 -5.54
N ASN A 109 -8.10 18.89 -5.93
CA ASN A 109 -7.50 19.09 -7.25
C ASN A 109 -6.06 18.57 -7.36
N ASN A 110 -5.57 17.89 -6.34
CA ASN A 110 -4.17 17.46 -6.24
C ASN A 110 -4.02 15.94 -6.14
N ILE A 111 -4.87 15.18 -6.81
CA ILE A 111 -4.89 13.72 -6.75
C ILE A 111 -3.53 13.12 -7.15
N GLY A 112 -2.92 13.62 -8.23
CA GLY A 112 -1.61 13.15 -8.66
C GLY A 112 -0.54 13.32 -7.59
N PRO A 113 -0.32 14.54 -7.08
CA PRO A 113 0.62 14.78 -5.98
C PRO A 113 0.30 13.99 -4.71
N MET A 114 -0.98 13.79 -4.39
CA MET A 114 -1.38 12.96 -3.25
C MET A 114 -0.98 11.50 -3.43
N ALA A 115 -1.18 10.95 -4.63
CA ALA A 115 -0.76 9.59 -4.94
C ALA A 115 0.76 9.44 -4.86
N LEU A 116 1.50 10.41 -5.37
CA LEU A 116 2.97 10.42 -5.26
C LEU A 116 3.41 10.45 -3.80
N GLU A 117 2.81 11.32 -3.00
CA GLU A 117 3.10 11.41 -1.57
C GLU A 117 2.79 10.09 -0.86
N ALA A 118 1.66 9.46 -1.20
CA ALA A 118 1.29 8.15 -0.64
C ALA A 118 2.35 7.10 -0.97
N LEU A 119 2.86 7.10 -2.20
CA LEU A 119 3.90 6.16 -2.63
C LEU A 119 5.20 6.36 -1.85
N VAL A 120 5.62 7.61 -1.70
CA VAL A 120 6.84 7.97 -0.95
C VAL A 120 6.71 7.60 0.52
N ARG A 121 5.56 7.89 1.13
CA ARG A 121 5.31 7.59 2.54
C ARG A 121 5.29 6.09 2.81
N ILE A 122 4.62 5.31 1.97
CA ILE A 122 4.58 3.86 2.20
C ILE A 122 5.97 3.24 2.08
N SER A 123 6.80 3.71 1.17
CA SER A 123 8.18 3.26 1.05
C SER A 123 8.95 3.50 2.35
N SER A 124 8.89 4.71 2.89
CA SER A 124 9.54 5.07 4.15
C SER A 124 8.99 4.30 5.34
N ILE A 125 7.67 4.13 5.41
CA ILE A 125 7.01 3.39 6.49
C ILE A 125 7.45 1.93 6.46
N LEU A 126 7.48 1.30 5.29
CA LEU A 126 7.84 -0.12 5.18
C LEU A 126 9.30 -0.38 5.51
N ASP A 127 10.19 0.57 5.29
CA ASP A 127 11.60 0.45 5.71
C ASP A 127 11.71 0.26 7.23
N GLU A 128 10.80 0.86 8.01
CA GLU A 128 10.75 0.69 9.46
C GLU A 128 9.83 -0.46 9.89
N ALA A 129 8.69 -0.61 9.25
CA ALA A 129 7.69 -1.61 9.63
C ALA A 129 8.12 -3.04 9.32
N TYR A 130 8.79 -3.25 8.19
CA TYR A 130 9.19 -4.58 7.76
C TYR A 130 10.10 -5.28 8.79
N PRO A 131 11.15 -4.64 9.32
CA PRO A 131 11.95 -5.25 10.39
C PRO A 131 11.16 -5.56 11.66
N ILE A 132 10.19 -4.73 12.03
CA ILE A 132 9.32 -4.97 13.20
C ILE A 132 8.55 -6.28 13.01
N MET A 133 8.00 -6.49 11.81
CA MET A 133 7.26 -7.70 11.47
C MET A 133 8.17 -8.93 11.42
N MET A 134 9.34 -8.79 10.82
CA MET A 134 10.28 -9.92 10.68
C MET A 134 10.80 -10.38 12.03
N LYS A 135 11.06 -9.46 12.96
CA LYS A 135 11.44 -9.84 14.34
C LYS A 135 10.34 -10.63 15.02
N ALA A 136 9.08 -10.26 14.83
CA ALA A 136 7.95 -10.98 15.40
C ALA A 136 7.82 -12.39 14.83
N LEU A 137 8.08 -12.55 13.53
CA LEU A 137 7.94 -13.83 12.83
C LEU A 137 9.12 -14.77 13.06
N TYR A 138 10.34 -14.25 13.10
CA TYR A 138 11.55 -15.07 13.04
C TYR A 138 12.48 -14.88 14.24
N LYS A 139 12.10 -14.11 15.25
CA LYS A 139 12.90 -13.88 16.46
C LYS A 139 14.32 -13.36 16.15
N LEU A 140 14.42 -12.50 15.16
CA LEU A 140 15.70 -11.91 14.76
C LEU A 140 16.27 -10.97 15.82
#